data_be244b2c94a18886a79f98a4b0dba089
#
_entry.id   be244b2c94a18886a79f98a4b0dba089
#
_cell.length_a   1.000
_cell.length_b   1.000
_cell.length_c   1.000
_cell.angle_alpha   90.00
_cell.angle_beta   90.00
_cell.angle_gamma   90.00
#
_symmetry.space_group_name_H-M   'P 1'
#
loop_
_entity.id
_entity.type
_entity.pdbx_description
1 polymer ?
#
loop_
_entity_poly.entity_id
_entity_poly.type
_entity_poly.pdbx_seq_one_letter_code
_entity_poly.pdbx_strand_id
1 'polypeptide(L)'
;QKKLLELGIRIRPNTAIGTTLTIEDLLRDGYASVFVGTGVWKARNLGIPGECLSNVHFGIDYLANPSAYSLGEKVAVIGMGNAAMDVARTALRNGAHQVTMYARGRRIAASSHEMAYAELDGAEFVFGKAIERITEKGPVFKTSIMDENNRVTGYEEGEEQTEADS
;
A
#
# COMPACT_ATOMS: atom_id res chain seq x y z
N GLN A 1 -12.60 -18.14 -6.34
CA GLN A 1 -11.97 -19.36 -6.86
C GLN A 1 -12.98 -20.25 -7.59
N LYS A 2 -14.13 -20.60 -6.99
CA LYS A 2 -15.13 -21.51 -7.58
C LYS A 2 -15.56 -21.09 -9.00
N LYS A 3 -15.90 -19.81 -9.21
CA LYS A 3 -16.26 -19.27 -10.53
C LYS A 3 -15.15 -19.40 -11.59
N LEU A 4 -13.88 -19.28 -11.19
CA LEU A 4 -12.74 -19.45 -12.11
C LEU A 4 -12.59 -20.90 -12.55
N LEU A 5 -12.78 -21.85 -11.64
CA LEU A 5 -12.76 -23.27 -11.97
C LEU A 5 -13.92 -23.69 -12.90
N GLU A 6 -15.11 -23.10 -12.69
CA GLU A 6 -16.27 -23.32 -13.55
C GLU A 6 -16.04 -22.82 -15.00
N LEU A 7 -15.15 -21.81 -15.20
CA LEU A 7 -14.71 -21.34 -16.50
C LEU A 7 -13.64 -22.24 -17.17
N GLY A 8 -13.28 -23.36 -16.54
CA GLY A 8 -12.28 -24.29 -17.07
C GLY A 8 -10.83 -23.93 -16.75
N ILE A 9 -10.59 -22.92 -15.88
CA ILE A 9 -9.23 -22.58 -15.46
C ILE A 9 -8.67 -23.68 -14.56
N ARG A 10 -7.48 -24.16 -14.89
CA ARG A 10 -6.76 -25.15 -14.09
C ARG A 10 -5.77 -24.43 -13.17
N ILE A 11 -5.89 -24.64 -11.87
CA ILE A 11 -4.99 -24.08 -10.87
C ILE A 11 -4.00 -25.15 -10.42
N ARG A 12 -2.71 -24.85 -10.48
CA ARG A 12 -1.63 -25.70 -9.97
C ARG A 12 -0.95 -24.99 -8.79
N PRO A 13 -1.42 -25.17 -7.56
CA PRO A 13 -0.79 -24.59 -6.38
C PRO A 13 0.56 -25.26 -6.10
N ASN A 14 1.38 -24.62 -5.26
CA ASN A 14 2.69 -25.14 -4.82
C ASN A 14 3.66 -25.44 -5.97
N THR A 15 3.52 -24.73 -7.09
CA THR A 15 4.39 -24.88 -8.25
C THR A 15 5.25 -23.64 -8.40
N ALA A 16 6.54 -23.75 -8.10
CA ALA A 16 7.48 -22.64 -8.23
C ALA A 16 8.04 -22.58 -9.65
N ILE A 17 7.73 -21.50 -10.36
CA ILE A 17 8.28 -21.25 -11.70
C ILE A 17 9.74 -20.83 -11.57
N GLY A 18 10.59 -21.46 -12.39
CA GLY A 18 12.05 -21.27 -12.38
C GLY A 18 12.81 -22.37 -11.64
N THR A 19 12.20 -23.04 -10.65
CA THR A 19 12.83 -24.12 -9.89
C THR A 19 12.15 -25.48 -10.11
N THR A 20 10.83 -25.53 -10.03
CA THR A 20 10.07 -26.78 -10.23
C THR A 20 9.61 -26.95 -11.67
N LEU A 21 9.29 -25.86 -12.34
CA LEU A 21 8.83 -25.82 -13.72
C LEU A 21 9.36 -24.52 -14.35
N THR A 22 9.96 -24.61 -15.51
CA THR A 22 10.45 -23.45 -16.27
C THR A 22 9.44 -22.97 -17.29
N ILE A 23 9.63 -21.76 -17.82
CA ILE A 23 8.81 -21.24 -18.93
C ILE A 23 9.04 -22.10 -20.19
N GLU A 24 10.28 -22.53 -20.41
CA GLU A 24 10.67 -23.43 -21.52
C GLU A 24 9.94 -24.77 -21.43
N ASP A 25 9.78 -25.32 -20.23
CA ASP A 25 9.03 -26.57 -20.04
C ASP A 25 7.55 -26.36 -20.41
N LEU A 26 6.94 -25.24 -20.03
CA LEU A 26 5.57 -24.93 -20.42
C LEU A 26 5.38 -24.83 -21.93
N LEU A 27 6.30 -24.17 -22.63
CA LEU A 27 6.25 -24.03 -24.09
C LEU A 27 6.45 -25.38 -24.75
N ARG A 28 7.36 -26.22 -24.24
CA ARG A 28 7.59 -27.61 -24.73
C ARG A 28 6.36 -28.51 -24.50
N ASP A 29 5.64 -28.30 -23.42
CA ASP A 29 4.40 -29.01 -23.08
C ASP A 29 3.20 -28.58 -23.94
N GLY A 30 3.39 -27.67 -24.89
CA GLY A 30 2.39 -27.26 -25.87
C GLY A 30 1.60 -25.99 -25.54
N TYR A 31 1.98 -25.23 -24.51
CA TYR A 31 1.41 -23.92 -24.31
C TYR A 31 1.91 -22.95 -25.39
N ALA A 32 0.98 -22.29 -26.06
CA ALA A 32 1.29 -21.33 -27.14
C ALA A 32 1.88 -20.01 -26.61
N SER A 33 1.55 -19.63 -25.36
CA SER A 33 2.06 -18.43 -24.71
C SER A 33 2.00 -18.57 -23.19
N VAL A 34 2.85 -17.83 -22.50
CA VAL A 34 2.88 -17.75 -21.02
C VAL A 34 2.73 -16.30 -20.61
N PHE A 35 1.73 -16.01 -19.78
CA PHE A 35 1.57 -14.70 -19.15
C PHE A 35 2.21 -14.70 -17.76
N VAL A 36 3.17 -13.80 -17.54
CA VAL A 36 3.85 -13.64 -16.24
C VAL A 36 3.20 -12.50 -15.48
N GLY A 37 2.41 -12.84 -14.47
CA GLY A 37 1.63 -11.91 -13.66
C GLY A 37 1.89 -12.09 -12.16
N THR A 38 3.15 -12.20 -11.77
CA THR A 38 3.56 -12.53 -10.39
C THR A 38 3.34 -11.41 -9.39
N GLY A 39 3.17 -10.17 -9.83
CA GLY A 39 3.05 -8.99 -8.98
C GLY A 39 4.36 -8.58 -8.31
N VAL A 40 4.28 -7.60 -7.42
CA VAL A 40 5.40 -7.09 -6.62
C VAL A 40 5.10 -7.35 -5.16
N TRP A 41 5.85 -8.26 -4.55
CA TRP A 41 5.63 -8.74 -3.18
C TRP A 41 6.63 -8.19 -2.16
N LYS A 42 7.70 -7.53 -2.63
CA LYS A 42 8.69 -6.94 -1.75
C LYS A 42 8.29 -5.51 -1.41
N ALA A 43 8.07 -5.26 -0.12
CA ALA A 43 7.84 -3.91 0.38
C ALA A 43 9.04 -2.99 0.07
N ARG A 44 8.76 -1.73 -0.21
CA ARG A 44 9.78 -0.70 -0.41
C ARG A 44 9.96 0.06 0.88
N ASN A 45 11.18 0.03 1.42
CA ASN A 45 11.57 0.81 2.57
C ASN A 45 11.69 2.28 2.18
N LEU A 46 11.32 3.16 3.09
CA LEU A 46 11.53 4.61 2.95
C LEU A 46 12.94 5.02 3.37
N GLY A 47 13.57 4.23 4.25
CA GLY A 47 14.91 4.49 4.79
C GLY A 47 14.93 5.64 5.78
N ILE A 48 13.85 5.83 6.52
CA ILE A 48 13.68 6.90 7.51
C ILE A 48 13.80 6.38 8.94
N PRO A 49 14.19 7.23 9.91
CA PRO A 49 14.21 6.85 11.31
C PRO A 49 12.84 6.39 11.80
N GLY A 50 12.80 5.30 12.57
CA GLY A 50 11.58 4.75 13.16
C GLY A 50 10.81 3.78 12.25
N GLU A 51 11.28 3.49 11.04
CA GLU A 51 10.59 2.55 10.11
C GLU A 51 10.51 1.10 10.65
N CYS A 52 11.34 0.76 11.62
CA CYS A 52 11.36 -0.57 12.25
C CYS A 52 10.63 -0.62 13.61
N LEU A 53 9.87 0.40 13.98
CA LEU A 53 9.08 0.40 15.20
C LEU A 53 7.92 -0.62 15.10
N SER A 54 7.47 -1.12 16.24
CA SER A 54 6.43 -2.17 16.32
C SER A 54 5.07 -1.72 15.81
N ASN A 55 4.82 -0.40 15.77
CA ASN A 55 3.61 0.21 15.22
C ASN A 55 3.71 0.55 13.73
N VAL A 56 4.78 0.12 13.05
CA VAL A 56 4.99 0.36 11.61
C VAL A 56 4.84 -0.95 10.85
N HIS A 57 3.96 -0.95 9.87
CA HIS A 57 3.63 -2.12 9.07
C HIS A 57 3.74 -1.82 7.58
N PHE A 58 4.30 -2.75 6.82
CA PHE A 58 4.30 -2.64 5.37
C PHE A 58 2.93 -3.01 4.81
N GLY A 59 2.35 -2.12 4.02
CA GLY A 59 1.00 -2.29 3.49
C GLY A 59 0.80 -3.58 2.70
N ILE A 60 1.82 -4.06 1.98
CA ILE A 60 1.73 -5.31 1.22
C ILE A 60 1.67 -6.54 2.13
N ASP A 61 2.42 -6.52 3.25
CA ASP A 61 2.40 -7.62 4.23
C ASP A 61 1.08 -7.63 4.99
N TYR A 62 0.59 -6.43 5.36
CA TYR A 62 -0.73 -6.27 5.95
C TYR A 62 -1.84 -6.83 5.04
N LEU A 63 -1.85 -6.46 3.75
CA LEU A 63 -2.86 -6.94 2.80
C LEU A 63 -2.81 -8.45 2.55
N ALA A 64 -1.64 -9.07 2.70
CA ALA A 64 -1.51 -10.52 2.56
C ALA A 64 -2.23 -11.29 3.68
N ASN A 65 -2.23 -10.76 4.91
CA ASN A 65 -2.91 -11.37 6.05
C ASN A 65 -3.37 -10.31 7.07
N PRO A 66 -4.44 -9.54 6.79
CA PRO A 66 -4.87 -8.45 7.66
C PRO A 66 -5.23 -8.87 9.08
N SER A 67 -5.72 -10.11 9.26
CA SER A 67 -6.12 -10.64 10.56
C SER A 67 -4.95 -10.90 11.52
N ALA A 68 -3.72 -10.88 11.04
CA ALA A 68 -2.53 -11.02 11.88
C ALA A 68 -2.10 -9.70 12.55
N TYR A 69 -2.75 -8.58 12.22
CA TYR A 69 -2.39 -7.25 12.70
C TYR A 69 -3.48 -6.66 13.60
N SER A 70 -3.04 -5.93 14.63
CA SER A 70 -3.90 -5.11 15.46
C SER A 70 -3.45 -3.66 15.29
N LEU A 71 -4.16 -2.90 14.45
CA LEU A 71 -3.71 -1.56 14.03
C LEU A 71 -4.10 -0.44 15.02
N GLY A 72 -4.99 -0.72 15.99
CA GLY A 72 -5.53 0.32 16.86
C GLY A 72 -6.67 1.11 16.19
N GLU A 73 -6.99 2.27 16.78
CA GLU A 73 -8.13 3.09 16.34
C GLU A 73 -7.76 4.10 15.26
N LYS A 74 -6.54 4.67 15.35
CA LYS A 74 -6.03 5.71 14.44
C LYS A 74 -4.91 5.14 13.58
N VAL A 75 -5.11 5.10 12.28
CA VAL A 75 -4.14 4.55 11.32
C VAL A 75 -3.67 5.62 10.34
N ALA A 76 -2.36 5.80 10.24
CA ALA A 76 -1.74 6.67 9.25
C ALA A 76 -1.20 5.85 8.07
N VAL A 77 -1.74 6.07 6.87
CA VAL A 77 -1.28 5.41 5.65
C VAL A 77 -0.38 6.35 4.85
N ILE A 78 0.87 5.96 4.65
CA ILE A 78 1.84 6.77 3.92
C ILE A 78 1.86 6.37 2.45
N GLY A 79 1.26 7.20 1.62
CA GLY A 79 1.16 6.99 0.18
C GLY A 79 -0.25 7.12 -0.36
N MET A 80 -0.36 7.28 -1.70
CA MET A 80 -1.63 7.43 -2.41
C MET A 80 -1.63 6.68 -3.75
N GLY A 81 -1.13 5.45 -3.75
CA GLY A 81 -1.28 4.49 -4.85
C GLY A 81 -2.45 3.53 -4.61
N ASN A 82 -2.78 2.68 -5.59
CA ASN A 82 -3.86 1.70 -5.46
C ASN A 82 -3.69 0.81 -4.22
N ALA A 83 -2.49 0.30 -3.98
CA ALA A 83 -2.23 -0.52 -2.79
C ALA A 83 -2.47 0.25 -1.47
N ALA A 84 -2.17 1.55 -1.42
CA ALA A 84 -2.46 2.37 -0.23
C ALA A 84 -3.98 2.55 -0.02
N MET A 85 -4.77 2.68 -1.11
CA MET A 85 -6.23 2.70 -1.04
C MET A 85 -6.77 1.38 -0.49
N ASP A 86 -6.24 0.25 -0.94
CA ASP A 86 -6.62 -1.07 -0.44
C ASP A 86 -6.27 -1.24 1.04
N VAL A 87 -5.11 -0.75 1.48
CA VAL A 87 -4.70 -0.74 2.91
C VAL A 87 -5.69 0.07 3.74
N ALA A 88 -6.00 1.30 3.34
CA ALA A 88 -6.91 2.18 4.08
C ALA A 88 -8.30 1.56 4.22
N ARG A 89 -8.87 1.07 3.12
CA ARG A 89 -10.18 0.41 3.10
C ARG A 89 -10.20 -0.86 3.94
N THR A 90 -9.12 -1.65 3.89
CA THR A 90 -9.00 -2.88 4.68
C THR A 90 -8.88 -2.56 6.17
N ALA A 91 -8.13 -1.52 6.55
CA ALA A 91 -8.02 -1.08 7.94
C ALA A 91 -9.38 -0.64 8.51
N LEU A 92 -10.13 0.21 7.78
CA LEU A 92 -11.49 0.63 8.16
C LEU A 92 -12.43 -0.56 8.35
N ARG A 93 -12.43 -1.52 7.43
CA ARG A 93 -13.27 -2.73 7.51
C ARG A 93 -12.87 -3.67 8.64
N ASN A 94 -11.61 -3.62 9.09
CA ASN A 94 -11.11 -4.40 10.22
C ASN A 94 -11.20 -3.67 11.55
N GLY A 95 -11.87 -2.51 11.60
CA GLY A 95 -12.25 -1.85 12.86
C GLY A 95 -11.42 -0.63 13.23
N ALA A 96 -10.53 -0.13 12.39
CA ALA A 96 -9.92 1.18 12.59
C ALA A 96 -11.02 2.26 12.51
N HIS A 97 -11.03 3.20 13.46
CA HIS A 97 -12.05 4.26 13.52
C HIS A 97 -11.68 5.46 12.65
N GLN A 98 -10.40 5.77 12.57
CA GLN A 98 -9.88 6.86 11.75
C GLN A 98 -8.70 6.36 10.91
N VAL A 99 -8.81 6.53 9.60
CA VAL A 99 -7.72 6.20 8.67
C VAL A 99 -7.40 7.43 7.83
N THR A 100 -6.22 7.99 8.03
CA THR A 100 -5.76 9.18 7.31
C THR A 100 -4.60 8.82 6.38
N MET A 101 -4.75 9.16 5.12
CA MET A 101 -3.76 8.90 4.07
C MET A 101 -2.93 10.16 3.80
N TYR A 102 -1.62 10.03 3.79
CA TYR A 102 -0.68 11.15 3.64
C TYR A 102 0.11 11.06 2.34
N ALA A 103 0.23 12.19 1.63
CA ALA A 103 1.10 12.34 0.47
C ALA A 103 1.91 13.63 0.53
N ARG A 104 3.16 13.57 0.09
CA ARG A 104 4.04 14.75 -0.01
C ARG A 104 3.60 15.75 -1.08
N GLY A 105 2.94 15.30 -2.13
CA GLY A 105 2.44 16.13 -3.23
C GLY A 105 0.94 15.94 -3.43
N ARG A 106 0.37 16.68 -4.39
CA ARG A 106 -1.07 16.61 -4.71
C ARG A 106 -1.39 15.56 -5.78
N ARG A 107 -0.38 14.97 -6.41
CA ARG A 107 -0.60 13.96 -7.45
C ARG A 107 -0.94 12.62 -6.81
N ILE A 108 -2.16 12.15 -7.07
CA ILE A 108 -2.63 10.82 -6.68
C ILE A 108 -2.21 9.83 -7.75
N ALA A 109 -1.56 8.75 -7.35
CA ALA A 109 -1.13 7.68 -8.26
C ALA A 109 -2.21 6.60 -8.44
N ALA A 110 -3.18 6.53 -7.52
CA ALA A 110 -4.32 5.63 -7.61
C ALA A 110 -5.30 6.06 -8.71
N SER A 111 -6.08 5.11 -9.20
CA SER A 111 -7.19 5.40 -10.10
C SER A 111 -8.30 6.19 -9.38
N SER A 112 -9.07 6.99 -10.14
CA SER A 112 -10.20 7.75 -9.59
C SER A 112 -11.25 6.88 -8.91
N HIS A 113 -11.45 5.65 -9.39
CA HIS A 113 -12.38 4.70 -8.79
C HIS A 113 -11.90 4.21 -7.42
N GLU A 114 -10.62 3.86 -7.29
CA GLU A 114 -10.06 3.41 -6.01
C GLU A 114 -10.08 4.53 -4.96
N MET A 115 -9.80 5.76 -5.37
CA MET A 115 -9.92 6.93 -4.51
C MET A 115 -11.37 7.12 -4.03
N ALA A 116 -12.33 7.13 -4.94
CA ALA A 116 -13.75 7.29 -4.60
C ALA A 116 -14.26 6.20 -3.65
N TYR A 117 -13.80 4.96 -3.83
CA TYR A 117 -14.14 3.87 -2.92
C TYR A 117 -13.50 4.04 -1.53
N ALA A 118 -12.27 4.55 -1.45
CA ALA A 118 -11.63 4.81 -0.16
C ALA A 118 -12.34 5.96 0.59
N GLU A 119 -12.76 7.02 -0.11
CA GLU A 119 -13.57 8.11 0.46
C GLU A 119 -14.93 7.59 0.97
N LEU A 120 -15.62 6.76 0.19
CA LEU A 120 -16.89 6.15 0.59
C LEU A 120 -16.76 5.25 1.83
N ASP A 121 -15.64 4.54 1.96
CA ASP A 121 -15.36 3.70 3.14
C ASP A 121 -14.94 4.58 4.36
N GLY A 122 -14.67 5.88 4.19
CA GLY A 122 -14.38 6.84 5.26
C GLY A 122 -12.90 7.21 5.43
N ALA A 123 -12.04 6.93 4.46
CA ALA A 123 -10.64 7.35 4.51
C ALA A 123 -10.50 8.86 4.27
N GLU A 124 -9.64 9.51 5.06
CA GLU A 124 -9.28 10.92 4.96
C GLU A 124 -8.00 11.09 4.14
N PHE A 125 -7.89 12.20 3.38
CA PHE A 125 -6.75 12.48 2.52
C PHE A 125 -6.06 13.78 2.91
N VAL A 126 -4.76 13.71 3.21
CA VAL A 126 -3.93 14.87 3.56
C VAL A 126 -2.76 14.98 2.59
N PHE A 127 -2.69 16.11 1.91
CA PHE A 127 -1.66 16.42 0.91
C PHE A 127 -0.62 17.38 1.46
N GLY A 128 0.55 17.39 0.83
CA GLY A 128 1.62 18.30 1.19
C GLY A 128 2.38 17.88 2.45
N LYS A 129 2.29 16.63 2.86
CA LYS A 129 2.97 16.09 4.05
C LYS A 129 4.05 15.08 3.63
N ALA A 130 5.30 15.49 3.76
CA ALA A 130 6.47 14.64 3.52
C ALA A 130 6.90 14.00 4.83
N ILE A 131 6.90 12.68 4.91
CA ILE A 131 7.33 11.99 6.11
C ILE A 131 8.84 12.13 6.31
N GLU A 132 9.25 12.48 7.54
CA GLU A 132 10.66 12.62 7.95
C GLU A 132 11.12 11.46 8.83
N ARG A 133 10.31 11.09 9.79
CA ARG A 133 10.55 9.98 10.71
C ARG A 133 9.25 9.47 11.31
N ILE A 134 9.32 8.34 11.98
CA ILE A 134 8.22 7.76 12.74
C ILE A 134 8.63 7.63 14.21
N THR A 135 7.68 7.85 15.10
CA THR A 135 7.83 7.71 16.55
C THR A 135 6.77 6.74 17.08
N GLU A 136 6.86 6.36 18.35
CA GLU A 136 5.82 5.56 19.02
C GLU A 136 4.45 6.27 19.07
N LYS A 137 4.43 7.61 18.90
CA LYS A 137 3.19 8.41 18.88
C LYS A 137 2.63 8.61 17.47
N GLY A 138 3.34 8.16 16.44
CA GLY A 138 2.95 8.30 15.05
C GLY A 138 3.99 9.00 14.17
N PRO A 139 3.63 9.30 12.91
CA PRO A 139 4.52 9.90 11.93
C PRO A 139 4.77 11.40 12.19
N VAL A 140 5.96 11.85 11.80
CA VAL A 140 6.39 13.24 11.82
C VAL A 140 6.62 13.71 10.39
N PHE A 141 6.01 14.83 10.04
CA PHE A 141 6.02 15.36 8.69
C PHE A 141 6.67 16.74 8.59
N LYS A 142 7.20 17.04 7.42
CA LYS A 142 7.44 18.41 6.94
C LYS A 142 6.35 18.80 5.94
N THR A 143 5.96 20.07 5.96
CA THR A 143 5.02 20.61 4.97
C THR A 143 5.76 20.86 3.64
N SER A 144 5.23 20.33 2.56
CA SER A 144 5.80 20.48 1.22
C SER A 144 5.43 21.84 0.61
N ILE A 145 6.41 22.55 0.09
CA ILE A 145 6.21 23.73 -0.76
C ILE A 145 6.01 23.23 -2.20
N MET A 146 4.94 23.69 -2.86
CA MET A 146 4.59 23.25 -4.21
C MET A 146 4.54 24.44 -5.15
N ASP A 147 4.94 24.22 -6.40
CA ASP A 147 4.78 25.18 -7.49
C ASP A 147 3.34 25.19 -8.05
N GLU A 148 3.10 26.08 -9.05
CA GLU A 148 1.81 26.20 -9.73
C GLU A 148 1.36 24.90 -10.43
N ASN A 149 2.30 24.00 -10.73
CA ASN A 149 2.05 22.70 -11.34
C ASN A 149 1.91 21.56 -10.32
N ASN A 150 1.76 21.89 -9.03
CA ASN A 150 1.72 20.94 -7.92
C ASN A 150 2.95 20.03 -7.78
N ARG A 151 4.14 20.49 -8.22
CA ARG A 151 5.41 19.81 -8.00
C ARG A 151 6.02 20.30 -6.71
N VAL A 152 6.53 19.38 -5.91
CA VAL A 152 7.25 19.71 -4.68
C VAL A 152 8.59 20.34 -5.03
N THR A 153 8.80 21.60 -4.61
CA THR A 153 9.99 22.39 -4.84
C THR A 153 10.87 22.55 -3.60
N GLY A 154 10.31 22.29 -2.42
CA GLY A 154 10.99 22.41 -1.14
C GLY A 154 10.09 22.01 0.02
N TYR A 155 10.57 22.31 1.22
CA TYR A 155 9.84 22.04 2.46
C TYR A 155 9.92 23.27 3.35
N GLU A 156 8.84 23.53 4.11
CA GLU A 156 8.80 24.55 5.14
C GLU A 156 9.73 24.20 6.31
N GLU A 157 10.20 25.19 7.04
CA GLU A 157 10.89 24.98 8.31
C GLU A 157 9.88 24.53 9.38
N GLY A 158 10.29 23.55 10.15
CA GLY A 158 9.44 22.96 11.22
C GLY A 158 8.94 21.56 10.86
N GLU A 159 8.46 20.91 11.88
CA GLU A 159 7.94 19.55 11.82
C GLU A 159 6.58 19.48 12.50
N GLU A 160 5.72 18.63 12.00
CA GLU A 160 4.40 18.37 12.56
C GLU A 160 4.26 16.89 12.87
N GLN A 161 3.97 16.58 14.13
CA GLN A 161 3.68 15.20 14.55
C GLN A 161 2.18 14.95 14.50
N THR A 162 1.80 13.83 13.93
CA THR A 162 0.42 13.34 13.92
C THR A 162 0.34 12.11 14.82
N GLU A 163 -0.70 12.03 15.64
CA GLU A 163 -0.97 10.85 16.45
C GLU A 163 -1.53 9.73 15.58
N ALA A 164 -0.93 8.55 15.69
CA ALA A 164 -1.44 7.33 15.10
C ALA A 164 -0.97 6.11 15.91
N ASP A 165 -1.82 5.09 16.00
CA ASP A 165 -1.51 3.82 16.66
C ASP A 165 -0.69 2.92 15.73
N SER A 166 -0.96 3.05 14.43
CA SER A 166 -0.27 2.34 13.34
C SER A 166 -0.22 3.16 12.06
#